data_b8677ed7d5f9f9c1c4cf13620a7b21a0
#
_entry.id   b8677ed7d5f9f9c1c4cf13620a7b21a0
#
_cell.length_a   1.000
_cell.length_b   1.000
_cell.length_c   1.000
_cell.angle_alpha   90.00
_cell.angle_beta   90.00
_cell.angle_gamma   90.00
#
_symmetry.space_group_name_H-M   'P 1'
#
loop_
_entity.id
_entity.type
_entity.pdbx_description
1 polymer ?
#
loop_
_entity_poly.entity_id
_entity_poly.type
_entity_poly.pdbx_seq_one_letter_code
_entity_poly.pdbx_strand_id
1 'polypeptide(L)'
;MSAILLKNIICNGVKSDIHIDGQHIRKIIPAGSIGEEHAIASGVEVVDCTGKTALPGFVNMHTHAGMALMRGIGEDIAFSDWIDRIWKVEAKKEEEYLNWSPKEACVEKMSKGHTTHNE
;
A
#
# COMPACT_ATOMS: atom_id res chain seq x y z
N MET A 1 4.80 -17.65 5.19
CA MET A 1 3.61 -16.85 5.53
C MET A 1 2.44 -17.81 5.57
N SER A 2 1.56 -17.69 6.56
CA SER A 2 0.35 -18.50 6.67
C SER A 2 -0.65 -18.10 5.58
N ALA A 3 -1.48 -19.02 5.13
CA ALA A 3 -2.58 -18.72 4.24
C ALA A 3 -3.68 -17.95 4.99
N ILE A 4 -4.38 -17.05 4.28
CA ILE A 4 -5.44 -16.19 4.83
C ILE A 4 -6.71 -16.39 4.01
N LEU A 5 -7.85 -16.49 4.69
CA LEU A 5 -9.17 -16.47 4.08
C LEU A 5 -9.92 -15.20 4.52
N LEU A 6 -10.10 -14.25 3.62
CA LEU A 6 -10.94 -13.08 3.83
C LEU A 6 -12.39 -13.47 3.53
N LYS A 7 -13.26 -13.45 4.53
CA LYS A 7 -14.65 -13.84 4.38
C LYS A 7 -15.61 -12.66 4.26
N ASN A 8 -16.69 -12.86 3.52
CA ASN A 8 -17.79 -11.91 3.41
C ASN A 8 -17.43 -10.55 2.81
N ILE A 9 -16.34 -10.45 2.02
CA ILE A 9 -15.89 -9.20 1.42
C ILE A 9 -16.67 -8.93 0.13
N ILE A 10 -16.94 -7.68 -0.18
CA ILE A 10 -17.48 -7.29 -1.49
C ILE A 10 -16.33 -7.19 -2.49
N CYS A 11 -16.36 -8.02 -3.52
CA CYS A 11 -15.39 -7.98 -4.63
C CYS A 11 -16.16 -7.81 -5.95
N ASN A 12 -15.86 -6.76 -6.71
CA ASN A 12 -16.59 -6.41 -7.93
C ASN A 12 -18.13 -6.38 -7.76
N GLY A 13 -18.60 -5.84 -6.63
CA GLY A 13 -20.03 -5.76 -6.32
C GLY A 13 -20.67 -7.08 -5.82
N VAL A 14 -19.91 -8.17 -5.73
CA VAL A 14 -20.41 -9.48 -5.31
C VAL A 14 -19.80 -9.86 -3.94
N LYS A 15 -20.65 -10.37 -3.03
CA LYS A 15 -20.19 -10.88 -1.74
C LYS A 15 -19.42 -12.18 -1.95
N SER A 16 -18.14 -12.16 -1.59
CA SER A 16 -17.15 -13.19 -1.95
C SER A 16 -16.28 -13.56 -0.75
N ASP A 17 -15.62 -14.70 -0.85
CA ASP A 17 -14.49 -15.07 0.00
C ASP A 17 -13.22 -15.05 -0.84
N ILE A 18 -12.11 -14.51 -0.31
CA ILE A 18 -10.83 -14.43 -0.99
C ILE A 18 -9.79 -15.26 -0.24
N HIS A 19 -9.25 -16.27 -0.89
CA HIS A 19 -8.17 -17.09 -0.35
C HIS A 19 -6.81 -16.58 -0.85
N ILE A 20 -5.94 -16.25 0.09
CA ILE A 20 -4.57 -15.77 -0.13
C ILE A 20 -3.61 -16.80 0.42
N ASP A 21 -2.58 -17.14 -0.35
CA ASP A 21 -1.49 -18.01 0.08
C ASP A 21 -0.16 -17.35 -0.26
N GLY A 22 0.61 -17.02 0.76
CA GLY A 22 1.82 -16.23 0.63
C GLY A 22 1.53 -14.85 0.04
N GLN A 23 2.04 -14.60 -1.16
CA GLN A 23 1.89 -13.33 -1.89
C GLN A 23 0.83 -13.38 -3.01
N HIS A 24 0.01 -14.44 -3.08
CA HIS A 24 -0.88 -14.66 -4.21
C HIS A 24 -2.32 -14.84 -3.77
N ILE A 25 -3.23 -14.16 -4.47
CA ILE A 25 -4.65 -14.46 -4.43
C ILE A 25 -4.86 -15.77 -5.21
N ARG A 26 -5.21 -16.84 -4.50
CA ARG A 26 -5.40 -18.16 -5.11
C ARG A 26 -6.79 -18.34 -5.68
N LYS A 27 -7.80 -17.83 -4.95
CA LYS A 27 -9.20 -17.96 -5.36
C LYS A 27 -10.00 -16.76 -4.88
N ILE A 28 -10.97 -16.36 -5.68
CA ILE A 28 -12.09 -15.51 -5.32
C ILE A 28 -13.35 -16.32 -5.62
N ILE A 29 -14.14 -16.61 -4.61
CA ILE A 29 -15.28 -17.53 -4.70
C ILE A 29 -16.50 -16.89 -4.03
N PRO A 30 -17.73 -17.33 -4.35
CA PRO A 30 -18.93 -16.86 -3.66
C PRO A 30 -18.81 -17.03 -2.13
N ALA A 31 -19.30 -16.07 -1.36
CA ALA A 31 -19.25 -16.12 0.10
C ALA A 31 -19.92 -17.39 0.65
N GLY A 32 -19.28 -18.01 1.63
CA GLY A 32 -19.77 -19.23 2.27
C GLY A 32 -19.42 -20.53 1.52
N SER A 33 -18.67 -20.46 0.40
CA SER A 33 -18.24 -21.66 -0.33
C SER A 33 -17.22 -22.50 0.44
N ILE A 34 -16.45 -21.87 1.35
CA ILE A 34 -15.54 -22.58 2.26
C ILE A 34 -16.06 -22.44 3.68
N GLY A 35 -16.31 -23.57 4.35
CA GLY A 35 -16.66 -23.58 5.75
C GLY A 35 -15.52 -23.05 6.61
N GLU A 36 -15.84 -22.19 7.57
CA GLU A 36 -14.85 -21.59 8.48
C GLU A 36 -14.09 -22.62 9.29
N GLU A 37 -14.81 -23.62 9.81
CA GLU A 37 -14.21 -24.74 10.55
C GLU A 37 -13.18 -25.51 9.71
N HIS A 38 -13.47 -25.71 8.42
CA HIS A 38 -12.55 -26.38 7.52
C HIS A 38 -11.27 -25.56 7.26
N ALA A 39 -11.43 -24.25 7.10
CA ALA A 39 -10.29 -23.35 6.93
C ALA A 39 -9.39 -23.31 8.18
N ILE A 40 -9.97 -23.17 9.37
CA ILE A 40 -9.26 -23.18 10.65
C ILE A 40 -8.55 -24.53 10.88
N ALA A 41 -9.23 -25.63 10.63
CA ALA A 41 -8.64 -26.98 10.76
C ALA A 41 -7.45 -27.20 9.82
N SER A 42 -7.40 -26.47 8.71
CA SER A 42 -6.29 -26.48 7.75
C SER A 42 -5.17 -25.47 8.06
N GLY A 43 -5.25 -24.77 9.22
CA GLY A 43 -4.24 -23.79 9.64
C GLY A 43 -4.30 -22.47 8.85
N VAL A 44 -5.42 -22.17 8.20
CA VAL A 44 -5.66 -20.92 7.48
C VAL A 44 -6.18 -19.87 8.46
N GLU A 45 -5.59 -18.69 8.46
CA GLU A 45 -6.10 -17.54 9.22
C GLU A 45 -7.41 -17.05 8.58
N VAL A 46 -8.47 -16.94 9.37
CA VAL A 46 -9.78 -16.48 8.89
C VAL A 46 -10.04 -15.06 9.38
N VAL A 47 -10.33 -14.14 8.45
CA VAL A 47 -10.64 -12.74 8.75
C VAL A 47 -12.04 -12.42 8.24
N ASP A 48 -12.95 -12.03 9.13
CA ASP A 48 -14.27 -11.51 8.73
C ASP A 48 -14.15 -10.09 8.17
N CYS A 49 -14.53 -9.96 6.91
CA CYS A 49 -14.51 -8.69 6.15
C CYS A 49 -15.92 -8.18 5.86
N THR A 50 -16.92 -8.55 6.67
CA THR A 50 -18.29 -8.05 6.53
C THR A 50 -18.31 -6.52 6.50
N GLY A 51 -18.98 -5.95 5.50
CA GLY A 51 -19.06 -4.50 5.28
C GLY A 51 -17.83 -3.86 4.64
N LYS A 52 -16.81 -4.64 4.28
CA LYS A 52 -15.61 -4.16 3.55
C LYS A 52 -15.70 -4.49 2.07
N THR A 53 -14.99 -3.70 1.27
CA THR A 53 -14.85 -3.91 -0.19
C THR A 53 -13.39 -4.15 -0.52
N ALA A 54 -13.11 -5.17 -1.32
CA ALA A 54 -11.80 -5.42 -1.90
C ALA A 54 -11.65 -4.58 -3.18
N LEU A 55 -10.57 -3.82 -3.24
CA LEU A 55 -10.18 -3.03 -4.40
C LEU A 55 -8.72 -3.34 -4.74
N PRO A 56 -8.31 -3.23 -6.01
CA PRO A 56 -6.90 -3.16 -6.35
C PRO A 56 -6.22 -2.02 -5.60
N GLY A 57 -4.97 -2.21 -5.19
CA GLY A 57 -4.19 -1.14 -4.60
C GLY A 57 -3.98 0.01 -5.58
N PHE A 58 -3.87 1.22 -5.07
CA PHE A 58 -3.63 2.40 -5.91
C PHE A 58 -2.24 2.37 -6.53
N VAL A 59 -2.16 2.82 -7.78
CA VAL A 59 -0.90 3.00 -8.51
C VAL A 59 -0.59 4.49 -8.57
N ASN A 60 0.52 4.89 -7.99
CA ASN A 60 1.01 6.27 -8.09
C ASN A 60 2.00 6.37 -9.26
N MET A 61 1.60 7.02 -10.34
CA MET A 61 2.38 7.13 -11.57
C MET A 61 3.38 8.29 -11.56
N HIS A 62 3.36 9.15 -10.54
CA HIS A 62 4.29 10.27 -10.42
C HIS A 62 4.62 10.49 -8.94
N THR A 63 5.86 10.27 -8.57
CA THR A 63 6.33 10.46 -7.20
C THR A 63 7.78 10.92 -7.17
N HIS A 64 8.16 11.56 -6.07
CA HIS A 64 9.52 11.94 -5.72
C HIS A 64 9.81 11.44 -4.31
N ALA A 65 9.90 10.12 -4.17
CA ALA A 65 10.08 9.48 -2.87
C ALA A 65 11.37 9.92 -2.16
N GLY A 66 12.42 10.17 -2.94
CA GLY A 66 13.68 10.73 -2.44
C GLY A 66 13.55 12.14 -1.85
N MET A 67 12.41 12.82 -2.02
CA MET A 67 12.15 14.16 -1.50
C MET A 67 11.16 14.20 -0.32
N ALA A 68 10.71 13.05 0.18
CA ALA A 68 9.65 13.00 1.20
C ALA A 68 10.02 13.79 2.49
N LEU A 69 11.28 13.75 2.89
CA LEU A 69 11.78 14.50 4.05
C LEU A 69 12.03 16.01 3.77
N MET A 70 11.84 16.47 2.52
CA MET A 70 11.90 17.89 2.18
C MET A 70 10.57 18.61 2.34
N ARG A 71 9.59 17.97 2.90
CA ARG A 71 8.26 18.56 3.14
C ARG A 71 8.40 19.84 3.95
N GLY A 72 7.69 20.90 3.53
CA GLY A 72 7.78 22.22 4.13
C GLY A 72 8.96 23.10 3.65
N ILE A 73 9.87 22.57 2.82
CA ILE A 73 10.96 23.36 2.27
C ILE A 73 10.48 24.09 1.02
N GLY A 74 10.11 25.34 1.14
CA GLY A 74 9.75 26.16 -0.02
C GLY A 74 8.26 26.31 -0.24
N GLU A 75 7.49 26.32 0.85
CA GLU A 75 6.10 26.75 0.81
C GLU A 75 6.00 28.26 0.54
N ASP A 76 4.95 28.66 -0.17
CA ASP A 76 4.60 30.07 -0.47
C ASP A 76 5.68 30.87 -1.22
N ILE A 77 6.50 30.23 -2.05
CA ILE A 77 7.50 30.90 -2.91
C ILE A 77 7.27 30.60 -4.39
N ALA A 78 7.83 31.45 -5.26
CA ALA A 78 7.76 31.24 -6.70
C ALA A 78 8.47 29.93 -7.10
N PHE A 79 8.02 29.31 -8.19
CA PHE A 79 8.56 28.02 -8.65
C PHE A 79 10.08 28.06 -8.94
N SER A 80 10.59 29.15 -9.51
CA SER A 80 12.02 29.35 -9.74
C SER A 80 12.82 29.32 -8.44
N ASP A 81 12.34 30.04 -7.42
CA ASP A 81 12.99 30.14 -6.12
C ASP A 81 12.88 28.80 -5.36
N TRP A 82 11.77 28.09 -5.56
CA TRP A 82 11.56 26.74 -5.03
C TRP A 82 12.60 25.76 -5.60
N ILE A 83 12.82 25.76 -6.93
CA ILE A 83 13.82 24.90 -7.57
C ILE A 83 15.22 25.20 -7.01
N ASP A 84 15.62 26.46 -6.96
CA ASP A 84 16.93 26.85 -6.44
C ASP A 84 17.13 26.41 -4.98
N ARG A 85 16.08 26.49 -4.17
CA ARG A 85 16.10 26.04 -2.77
C ARG A 85 16.24 24.52 -2.67
N ILE A 86 15.46 23.78 -3.44
CA ILE A 86 15.51 22.32 -3.46
C ILE A 86 16.89 21.81 -3.89
N TRP A 87 17.47 22.35 -4.96
CA TRP A 87 18.79 21.94 -5.42
C TRP A 87 19.91 22.20 -4.39
N LYS A 88 19.84 23.29 -3.66
CA LYS A 88 20.78 23.58 -2.55
C LYS A 88 20.67 22.58 -1.40
N VAL A 89 19.47 22.08 -1.13
CA VAL A 89 19.25 21.02 -0.12
C VAL A 89 19.69 19.67 -0.67
N GLU A 90 19.34 19.36 -1.92
CA GLU A 90 19.73 18.11 -2.56
C GLU A 90 21.24 17.90 -2.65
N ALA A 91 21.97 18.97 -2.95
CA ALA A 91 23.43 18.94 -3.00
C ALA A 91 24.10 18.60 -1.65
N LYS A 92 23.37 18.68 -0.55
CA LYS A 92 23.86 18.40 0.83
C LYS A 92 23.29 17.09 1.41
N LYS A 93 22.58 16.30 0.60
CA LYS A 93 22.02 15.02 1.07
C LYS A 93 23.13 14.05 1.43
N GLU A 94 23.08 13.57 2.65
CA GLU A 94 23.94 12.48 3.14
C GLU A 94 23.31 11.12 2.84
N GLU A 95 24.12 10.05 2.92
CA GLU A 95 23.66 8.68 2.68
C GLU A 95 22.46 8.29 3.55
N GLU A 96 22.46 8.74 4.79
CA GLU A 96 21.36 8.47 5.74
C GLU A 96 20.04 9.08 5.24
N TYR A 97 20.08 10.30 4.71
CA TYR A 97 18.90 10.93 4.12
C TYR A 97 18.35 10.13 2.93
N LEU A 98 19.25 9.68 2.04
CA LEU A 98 18.89 8.90 0.85
C LEU A 98 18.27 7.54 1.22
N ASN A 99 18.63 6.99 2.37
CA ASN A 99 18.03 5.76 2.89
C ASN A 99 16.65 5.96 3.52
N TRP A 100 16.45 7.04 4.28
CA TRP A 100 15.22 7.23 5.05
C TRP A 100 14.09 7.90 4.27
N SER A 101 14.40 8.86 3.39
CA SER A 101 13.39 9.60 2.64
C SER A 101 12.49 8.70 1.80
N PRO A 102 13.01 7.75 0.99
CA PRO A 102 12.16 6.83 0.25
C PRO A 102 11.37 5.87 1.15
N LYS A 103 11.93 5.43 2.27
CA LYS A 103 11.23 4.55 3.23
C LYS A 103 10.02 5.25 3.84
N GLU A 104 10.18 6.50 4.26
CA GLU A 104 9.08 7.33 4.76
C GLU A 104 7.98 7.48 3.70
N ALA A 105 8.34 7.80 2.47
CA ALA A 105 7.39 7.87 1.36
C ALA A 105 6.65 6.56 1.13
N CYS A 106 7.34 5.41 1.23
CA CYS A 106 6.72 4.10 1.07
C CYS A 106 5.72 3.81 2.20
N VAL A 107 6.08 4.08 3.45
CA VAL A 107 5.19 3.88 4.60
C VAL A 107 3.93 4.73 4.45
N GLU A 108 4.08 6.02 4.10
CA GLU A 108 2.95 6.91 3.89
C GLU A 108 2.05 6.44 2.74
N LYS A 109 2.63 6.03 1.61
CA LYS A 109 1.88 5.51 0.45
C LYS A 109 1.11 4.25 0.83
N MET A 110 1.75 3.28 1.47
CA MET A 110 1.10 2.04 1.92
C MET A 110 -0.05 2.31 2.88
N SER A 111 0.12 3.23 3.82
CA SER A 111 -0.94 3.60 4.78
C SER A 111 -2.17 4.22 4.10
N LYS A 112 -2.01 4.74 2.88
CA LYS A 112 -3.07 5.32 2.03
C LYS A 112 -3.55 4.37 0.92
N GLY A 113 -3.16 3.09 0.97
CA GLY A 113 -3.62 2.05 0.03
C GLY A 113 -2.88 2.01 -1.30
N HIS A 114 -1.75 2.68 -1.45
CA HIS A 114 -0.91 2.52 -2.63
C HIS A 114 -0.08 1.24 -2.52
N THR A 115 -0.04 0.45 -3.58
CA THR A 115 0.74 -0.79 -3.68
C THR A 115 1.84 -0.72 -4.73
N THR A 116 1.81 0.28 -5.57
CA THR A 116 2.75 0.47 -6.67
C THR A 116 3.03 1.96 -6.86
N HIS A 117 4.26 2.30 -7.18
CA HIS A 117 4.60 3.65 -7.63
C HIS A 117 5.70 3.62 -8.68
N ASN A 118 5.75 4.68 -9.48
CA ASN A 118 6.81 4.99 -10.43
C ASN A 118 7.64 6.16 -9.89
N GLU A 119 8.97 5.99 -9.87
CA GLU A 119 9.94 6.99 -9.41
C GLU A 119 10.66 7.60 -10.61
#